data_a6722c0383d9c02004fc176d16b7845c
#
_entry.id   a6722c0383d9c02004fc176d16b7845c
#
_cell.length_a   1.000
_cell.length_b   1.000
_cell.length_c   1.000
_cell.angle_alpha   90.00
_cell.angle_beta   90.00
_cell.angle_gamma   90.00
#
_symmetry.space_group_name_H-M   'P 1'
#
loop_
_entity.id
_entity.type
_entity.pdbx_description
1 polymer ?
#
loop_
_entity_poly.entity_id
_entity_poly.type
_entity_poly.pdbx_seq_one_letter_code
_entity_poly.pdbx_strand_id
1 'polypeptide(L)'
;MLLCSATGEAERALHVAAGGRGRITASLAEYSANPMPLYMDRHDVPGVTAAELAAAHLHDLEVQDRFGVRFVTYWFEEEAGSGFCLIEGPDKEAVEAAHRAAHGMLPSNVVEVDMANVRGFFGRLITHPPGEPYVESAFRAILFTDIVESTRLTQQLGDRAAMQLLREHDSMVRAALTRFGGSEVKHTGDGIMAAFTSASQAVGAAMQIQRTLQERNEAEQSRFHVRIGVAAGEPVTEQDDLFGAAVQQAARLCACAQPDCIVVSSGVHDLCRGKGMRFSNAGDIAVKGFDEPIGHFEVDWSD
;
A
#
# COMPACT_ATOMS: atom_id res chain seq x y z
N MET A 1 -49.75 -11.20 29.43
CA MET A 1 -48.99 -12.14 30.27
C MET A 1 -48.42 -13.21 29.38
N LEU A 2 -47.20 -13.00 29.03
CA LEU A 2 -46.03 -13.90 28.93
C LEU A 2 -44.95 -13.22 28.08
N LEU A 3 -44.08 -12.51 28.79
CA LEU A 3 -42.75 -12.16 28.38
C LEU A 3 -41.91 -13.45 28.47
N CYS A 4 -41.25 -13.86 27.41
CA CYS A 4 -40.20 -14.86 27.47
C CYS A 4 -38.97 -14.34 26.74
N SER A 5 -38.02 -14.10 27.55
CA SER A 5 -36.62 -13.76 27.47
C SER A 5 -35.87 -14.34 26.26
N ALA A 6 -35.30 -13.46 25.45
CA ALA A 6 -34.29 -13.73 24.43
C ALA A 6 -32.93 -13.09 24.85
N THR A 7 -32.44 -13.45 26.05
CA THR A 7 -31.15 -12.94 26.57
C THR A 7 -30.10 -14.02 26.81
N GLY A 8 -30.39 -15.27 26.42
CA GLY A 8 -29.50 -16.40 26.69
C GLY A 8 -28.57 -16.85 25.52
N GLU A 9 -28.86 -16.46 24.31
CA GLU A 9 -28.08 -16.93 23.13
C GLU A 9 -26.99 -15.94 22.71
N ALA A 10 -27.15 -14.67 22.96
CA ALA A 10 -26.11 -13.67 22.65
C ALA A 10 -24.87 -13.78 23.55
N GLU A 11 -25.02 -14.20 24.81
CA GLU A 11 -23.88 -14.39 25.74
C GLU A 11 -23.08 -15.67 25.46
N ARG A 12 -23.66 -16.67 24.82
CA ARG A 12 -22.91 -17.89 24.42
C ARG A 12 -22.07 -17.68 23.17
N ALA A 13 -22.44 -16.78 22.28
CA ALA A 13 -21.63 -16.45 21.10
C ALA A 13 -20.38 -15.63 21.47
N LEU A 14 -20.44 -14.81 22.53
CA LEU A 14 -19.29 -14.02 22.96
C LEU A 14 -18.20 -14.84 23.69
N HIS A 15 -18.50 -16.03 24.21
CA HIS A 15 -17.53 -16.85 24.97
C HIS A 15 -16.74 -17.85 24.11
N VAL A 16 -17.13 -18.08 22.86
CA VAL A 16 -16.36 -18.92 21.91
C VAL A 16 -15.32 -18.08 21.15
N ALA A 17 -15.50 -16.79 21.03
CA ALA A 17 -14.56 -15.89 20.33
C ALA A 17 -13.32 -15.48 21.14
N ALA A 18 -13.26 -15.75 22.47
CA ALA A 18 -12.18 -15.31 23.34
C ALA A 18 -11.02 -16.32 23.52
N GLY A 19 -11.04 -17.46 22.86
CA GLY A 19 -10.13 -18.61 23.07
C GLY A 19 -9.07 -18.87 21.99
N GLY A 20 -8.93 -18.04 20.96
CA GLY A 20 -7.99 -18.30 19.88
C GLY A 20 -7.23 -17.04 19.42
N ARG A 21 -6.16 -16.66 20.11
CA ARG A 21 -5.15 -15.76 19.54
C ARG A 21 -4.29 -16.54 18.51
N GLY A 22 -4.91 -16.99 17.44
CA GLY A 22 -4.22 -17.39 16.23
C GLY A 22 -3.99 -16.14 15.40
N ARG A 23 -2.74 -15.72 15.25
CA ARG A 23 -2.37 -14.76 14.20
C ARG A 23 -2.75 -15.37 12.86
N ILE A 24 -3.84 -14.91 12.26
CA ILE A 24 -4.12 -15.17 10.84
C ILE A 24 -3.25 -14.19 10.04
N THR A 25 -1.95 -14.39 10.09
CA THR A 25 -1.06 -13.97 9.02
C THR A 25 -0.96 -15.16 8.09
N ALA A 26 -1.96 -15.37 7.24
CA ALA A 26 -1.80 -16.25 6.10
C ALA A 26 -0.65 -15.67 5.28
N SER A 27 0.51 -16.31 5.37
CA SER A 27 1.67 -15.98 4.56
C SER A 27 1.29 -16.23 3.12
N LEU A 28 1.52 -15.25 2.24
CA LEU A 28 1.33 -15.36 0.79
C LEU A 28 2.15 -16.52 0.15
N ALA A 29 2.99 -17.21 0.93
CA ALA A 29 3.70 -18.43 0.54
C ALA A 29 2.77 -19.65 0.49
N GLU A 30 1.59 -19.64 1.12
CA GLU A 30 0.62 -20.75 1.06
C GLU A 30 -0.20 -20.74 -0.24
N TYR A 31 -0.11 -19.66 -1.04
CA TYR A 31 -0.81 -19.50 -2.31
C TYR A 31 -0.30 -20.40 -3.45
N SER A 32 0.78 -21.13 -3.25
CA SER A 32 1.44 -21.89 -4.33
C SER A 32 1.15 -23.40 -4.34
N ALA A 33 0.34 -23.92 -3.41
CA ALA A 33 0.21 -25.35 -3.22
C ALA A 33 -1.02 -26.00 -3.89
N ASN A 34 -2.04 -25.23 -4.30
CA ASN A 34 -3.17 -25.74 -5.08
C ASN A 34 -3.87 -24.60 -5.84
N PRO A 35 -3.74 -24.53 -7.16
CA PRO A 35 -4.28 -23.40 -7.92
C PRO A 35 -5.79 -23.57 -8.14
N MET A 36 -6.60 -23.21 -7.13
CA MET A 36 -8.00 -22.92 -7.43
C MET A 36 -8.06 -21.61 -8.27
N PRO A 37 -8.92 -21.53 -9.28
CA PRO A 37 -9.16 -20.30 -10.00
C PRO A 37 -9.51 -19.15 -9.06
N LEU A 38 -9.05 -17.96 -9.42
CA LEU A 38 -9.30 -16.72 -8.68
C LEU A 38 -10.31 -15.89 -9.45
N TYR A 39 -11.35 -15.46 -8.78
CA TYR A 39 -12.40 -14.65 -9.35
C TYR A 39 -12.44 -13.28 -8.71
N MET A 40 -12.71 -12.28 -9.54
CA MET A 40 -13.12 -10.96 -9.07
C MET A 40 -14.56 -10.75 -9.49
N ASP A 41 -15.40 -10.39 -8.55
CA ASP A 41 -16.77 -10.02 -8.82
C ASP A 41 -17.01 -8.52 -8.57
N ARG A 42 -18.12 -8.04 -9.11
CA ARG A 42 -18.58 -6.67 -8.92
C ARG A 42 -20.01 -6.66 -8.45
N HIS A 43 -20.28 -5.86 -7.44
CA HIS A 43 -21.60 -5.57 -6.92
C HIS A 43 -21.94 -4.10 -7.16
N ASP A 44 -23.12 -3.85 -7.73
CA ASP A 44 -23.71 -2.51 -7.83
C ASP A 44 -24.75 -2.40 -6.71
N VAL A 45 -24.40 -1.72 -5.62
CA VAL A 45 -25.16 -1.64 -4.37
C VAL A 45 -25.39 -0.18 -3.92
N PRO A 46 -26.08 0.62 -4.73
CA PRO A 46 -26.28 2.04 -4.42
C PRO A 46 -27.02 2.22 -3.09
N GLY A 47 -26.49 3.11 -2.24
CA GLY A 47 -27.07 3.43 -0.95
C GLY A 47 -26.76 2.45 0.18
N VAL A 48 -25.98 1.40 -0.06
CA VAL A 48 -25.43 0.52 0.97
C VAL A 48 -24.25 1.23 1.65
N THR A 49 -24.20 1.18 2.97
CA THR A 49 -23.10 1.73 3.76
C THR A 49 -21.94 0.74 3.89
N ALA A 50 -20.75 1.23 4.20
CA ALA A 50 -19.59 0.38 4.46
C ALA A 50 -19.83 -0.62 5.61
N ALA A 51 -20.62 -0.23 6.63
CA ALA A 51 -20.99 -1.12 7.74
C ALA A 51 -21.93 -2.25 7.30
N GLU A 52 -22.91 -1.96 6.46
CA GLU A 52 -23.84 -2.97 5.92
C GLU A 52 -23.13 -3.94 5.00
N LEU A 53 -22.18 -3.45 4.18
CA LEU A 53 -21.38 -4.34 3.34
C LEU A 53 -20.46 -5.24 4.17
N ALA A 54 -19.82 -4.70 5.21
CA ALA A 54 -19.00 -5.49 6.12
C ALA A 54 -19.81 -6.60 6.82
N ALA A 55 -21.06 -6.30 7.21
CA ALA A 55 -21.98 -7.30 7.76
C ALA A 55 -22.38 -8.37 6.72
N ALA A 56 -22.62 -7.97 5.48
CA ALA A 56 -22.89 -8.91 4.38
C ALA A 56 -21.69 -9.85 4.14
N HIS A 57 -20.49 -9.31 4.15
CA HIS A 57 -19.27 -10.10 3.99
C HIS A 57 -19.05 -11.13 5.12
N LEU A 58 -19.51 -10.87 6.36
CA LEU A 58 -19.51 -11.89 7.41
C LEU A 58 -20.36 -13.11 7.04
N HIS A 59 -21.52 -12.89 6.43
CA HIS A 59 -22.36 -14.00 5.97
C HIS A 59 -21.69 -14.81 4.84
N ASP A 60 -20.93 -14.13 3.96
CA ASP A 60 -20.13 -14.81 2.94
C ASP A 60 -19.12 -15.78 3.58
N LEU A 61 -18.40 -15.31 4.61
CA LEU A 61 -17.42 -16.14 5.33
C LEU A 61 -18.08 -17.33 6.07
N GLU A 62 -19.33 -17.18 6.53
CA GLU A 62 -20.07 -18.27 7.19
C GLU A 62 -20.46 -19.41 6.23
N VAL A 63 -20.71 -19.09 4.96
CA VAL A 63 -21.20 -20.07 3.98
C VAL A 63 -20.11 -20.58 3.04
N GLN A 64 -18.97 -19.95 2.95
CA GLN A 64 -17.93 -20.20 1.96
C GLN A 64 -17.51 -21.67 1.84
N ASP A 65 -17.35 -22.39 2.96
CA ASP A 65 -16.92 -23.79 2.97
C ASP A 65 -17.95 -24.73 2.32
N ARG A 66 -19.25 -24.37 2.38
CA ARG A 66 -20.34 -25.18 1.76
C ARG A 66 -20.29 -25.17 0.25
N PHE A 67 -19.71 -24.12 -0.33
CA PHE A 67 -19.62 -23.92 -1.78
C PHE A 67 -18.19 -24.17 -2.31
N GLY A 68 -17.24 -24.51 -1.41
CA GLY A 68 -15.84 -24.71 -1.76
C GLY A 68 -15.17 -23.45 -2.27
N VAL A 69 -15.63 -22.27 -1.82
CA VAL A 69 -15.04 -20.98 -2.15
C VAL A 69 -14.30 -20.42 -0.94
N ARG A 70 -13.40 -19.46 -1.16
CA ARG A 70 -12.72 -18.72 -0.12
C ARG A 70 -12.69 -17.25 -0.46
N PHE A 71 -13.37 -16.43 0.32
CA PHE A 71 -13.32 -14.96 0.20
C PHE A 71 -11.98 -14.46 0.70
N VAL A 72 -11.21 -13.81 -0.17
CA VAL A 72 -9.84 -13.34 0.10
C VAL A 72 -9.86 -11.94 0.68
N THR A 73 -10.57 -11.02 0.02
CA THR A 73 -10.75 -9.62 0.42
C THR A 73 -11.85 -8.97 -0.41
N TYR A 74 -12.23 -7.75 -0.03
CA TYR A 74 -13.15 -6.93 -0.80
C TYR A 74 -12.72 -5.47 -0.82
N TRP A 75 -13.25 -4.71 -1.78
CA TRP A 75 -13.12 -3.25 -1.88
C TRP A 75 -14.51 -2.65 -2.00
N PHE A 76 -14.72 -1.50 -1.43
CA PHE A 76 -16.00 -0.83 -1.49
C PHE A 76 -15.82 0.68 -1.60
N GLU A 77 -16.52 1.25 -2.55
CA GLU A 77 -16.65 2.69 -2.71
C GLU A 77 -18.10 3.09 -2.42
N GLU A 78 -18.31 3.66 -1.24
CA GLU A 78 -19.65 3.97 -0.72
C GLU A 78 -20.35 5.03 -1.58
N GLU A 79 -19.65 6.08 -2.02
CA GLU A 79 -20.21 7.14 -2.84
C GLU A 79 -20.66 6.64 -4.22
N ALA A 80 -19.89 5.76 -4.83
CA ALA A 80 -20.23 5.14 -6.10
C ALA A 80 -21.21 3.96 -5.96
N GLY A 81 -21.40 3.44 -4.75
CA GLY A 81 -22.21 2.25 -4.48
C GLY A 81 -21.67 1.02 -5.22
N SER A 82 -20.35 0.90 -5.32
CA SER A 82 -19.66 -0.18 -6.04
C SER A 82 -18.81 -1.00 -5.10
N GLY A 83 -19.03 -2.32 -5.07
CA GLY A 83 -18.22 -3.28 -4.32
C GLY A 83 -17.56 -4.29 -5.25
N PHE A 84 -16.39 -4.78 -4.85
CA PHE A 84 -15.65 -5.83 -5.54
C PHE A 84 -15.18 -6.84 -4.52
N CYS A 85 -15.38 -8.16 -4.76
CA CYS A 85 -14.79 -9.20 -3.95
C CYS A 85 -13.75 -9.97 -4.74
N LEU A 86 -12.70 -10.41 -4.06
CA LEU A 86 -11.70 -11.33 -4.59
C LEU A 86 -11.90 -12.68 -3.92
N ILE A 87 -12.14 -13.73 -4.73
CA ILE A 87 -12.62 -15.01 -4.25
C ILE A 87 -11.88 -16.13 -4.97
N GLU A 88 -11.39 -17.13 -4.22
CA GLU A 88 -10.97 -18.40 -4.78
C GLU A 88 -12.17 -19.35 -4.86
N GLY A 89 -12.32 -20.05 -5.96
CA GLY A 89 -13.42 -21.00 -6.12
C GLY A 89 -13.21 -21.94 -7.29
N PRO A 90 -13.94 -23.06 -7.34
CA PRO A 90 -13.83 -24.03 -8.42
C PRO A 90 -14.35 -23.50 -9.76
N ASP A 91 -15.38 -22.68 -9.72
CA ASP A 91 -16.03 -22.07 -10.88
C ASP A 91 -16.83 -20.83 -10.46
N LYS A 92 -17.32 -20.10 -11.46
CA LYS A 92 -18.15 -18.89 -11.29
C LYS A 92 -19.49 -19.22 -10.61
N GLU A 93 -20.06 -20.33 -10.93
CA GLU A 93 -21.36 -20.77 -10.42
C GLU A 93 -21.30 -20.99 -8.89
N ALA A 94 -20.18 -21.51 -8.37
CA ALA A 94 -19.95 -21.67 -6.94
C ALA A 94 -19.85 -20.31 -6.23
N VAL A 95 -19.17 -19.32 -6.84
CA VAL A 95 -19.08 -17.95 -6.32
C VAL A 95 -20.47 -17.30 -6.23
N GLU A 96 -21.27 -17.36 -7.31
CA GLU A 96 -22.62 -16.82 -7.32
C GLU A 96 -23.56 -17.54 -6.34
N ALA A 97 -23.40 -18.86 -6.17
CA ALA A 97 -24.19 -19.65 -5.24
C ALA A 97 -23.86 -19.31 -3.78
N ALA A 98 -22.61 -19.03 -3.45
CA ALA A 98 -22.19 -18.57 -2.13
C ALA A 98 -22.86 -17.24 -1.77
N HIS A 99 -22.77 -16.21 -2.61
CA HIS A 99 -23.42 -14.91 -2.39
C HIS A 99 -24.95 -15.02 -2.28
N ARG A 100 -25.56 -15.87 -3.12
CA ARG A 100 -27.01 -16.11 -3.04
C ARG A 100 -27.42 -16.70 -1.71
N ALA A 101 -26.61 -17.59 -1.16
CA ALA A 101 -26.88 -18.24 0.13
C ALA A 101 -26.56 -17.36 1.34
N ALA A 102 -25.58 -16.46 1.22
CA ALA A 102 -25.12 -15.58 2.28
C ALA A 102 -26.13 -14.46 2.55
N HIS A 103 -26.40 -13.64 1.54
CA HIS A 103 -27.18 -12.40 1.70
C HIS A 103 -28.07 -12.07 0.49
N GLY A 104 -27.98 -12.84 -0.59
CA GLY A 104 -28.82 -12.68 -1.77
C GLY A 104 -28.44 -11.54 -2.72
N MET A 105 -27.44 -10.71 -2.40
CA MET A 105 -26.92 -9.68 -3.29
C MET A 105 -26.00 -10.34 -4.33
N LEU A 106 -26.56 -10.63 -5.50
CA LEU A 106 -25.80 -11.26 -6.56
C LEU A 106 -24.85 -10.25 -7.23
N PRO A 107 -23.64 -10.68 -7.60
CA PRO A 107 -22.74 -9.83 -8.36
C PRO A 107 -23.31 -9.52 -9.76
N SER A 108 -23.09 -8.31 -10.22
CA SER A 108 -23.45 -7.88 -11.58
C SER A 108 -22.49 -8.46 -12.63
N ASN A 109 -21.28 -8.80 -12.22
CA ASN A 109 -20.28 -9.47 -13.05
C ASN A 109 -19.32 -10.31 -12.20
N VAL A 110 -18.89 -11.46 -12.74
CA VAL A 110 -17.84 -12.33 -12.16
C VAL A 110 -16.85 -12.67 -13.26
N VAL A 111 -15.58 -12.38 -13.05
CA VAL A 111 -14.50 -12.65 -14.00
C VAL A 111 -13.39 -13.45 -13.34
N GLU A 112 -12.84 -14.42 -14.05
CA GLU A 112 -11.63 -15.10 -13.64
C GLU A 112 -10.44 -14.14 -13.84
N VAL A 113 -9.57 -14.04 -12.83
CA VAL A 113 -8.43 -13.13 -12.83
C VAL A 113 -7.15 -13.85 -12.45
N ASP A 114 -6.03 -13.32 -12.92
CA ASP A 114 -4.70 -13.75 -12.52
C ASP A 114 -4.20 -12.91 -11.35
N MET A 115 -3.62 -13.54 -10.32
CA MET A 115 -3.13 -12.85 -9.12
C MET A 115 -2.06 -11.80 -9.45
N ALA A 116 -1.24 -12.02 -10.47
CA ALA A 116 -0.22 -11.04 -10.87
C ALA A 116 -0.87 -9.79 -11.45
N ASN A 117 -1.95 -9.96 -12.23
CA ASN A 117 -2.73 -8.86 -12.78
C ASN A 117 -3.47 -8.10 -11.65
N VAL A 118 -4.07 -8.83 -10.70
CA VAL A 118 -4.74 -8.22 -9.54
C VAL A 118 -3.75 -7.37 -8.74
N ARG A 119 -2.57 -7.91 -8.42
CA ARG A 119 -1.52 -7.15 -7.73
C ARG A 119 -0.98 -5.99 -8.55
N GLY A 120 -0.86 -6.15 -9.86
CA GLY A 120 -0.43 -5.08 -10.76
C GLY A 120 -1.43 -3.92 -10.83
N PHE A 121 -2.72 -4.20 -10.62
CA PHE A 121 -3.79 -3.21 -10.68
C PHE A 121 -4.08 -2.56 -9.32
N PHE A 122 -4.18 -3.36 -8.25
CA PHE A 122 -4.55 -2.92 -6.91
C PHE A 122 -3.34 -2.75 -5.96
N GLY A 123 -2.14 -3.09 -6.40
CA GLY A 123 -0.97 -3.08 -5.52
C GLY A 123 -1.02 -4.19 -4.48
N ARG A 124 -0.80 -3.83 -3.20
CA ARG A 124 -0.85 -4.79 -2.11
C ARG A 124 -2.29 -5.11 -1.75
N LEU A 125 -2.64 -6.40 -1.72
CA LEU A 125 -3.92 -6.85 -1.20
C LEU A 125 -3.97 -6.61 0.33
N ILE A 126 -4.98 -5.87 0.77
CA ILE A 126 -5.24 -5.62 2.18
C ILE A 126 -6.38 -6.54 2.58
N THR A 127 -6.18 -7.33 3.64
CA THR A 127 -7.23 -8.13 4.26
C THR A 127 -7.79 -7.38 5.46
N HIS A 128 -9.10 -7.35 5.60
CA HIS A 128 -9.77 -6.67 6.71
C HIS A 128 -10.12 -7.67 7.81
N PRO A 129 -10.18 -7.25 9.08
CA PRO A 129 -10.83 -8.03 10.11
C PRO A 129 -12.29 -8.30 9.71
N PRO A 130 -12.78 -9.55 9.83
CA PRO A 130 -14.16 -9.87 9.50
C PRO A 130 -15.14 -9.00 10.29
N GLY A 131 -16.15 -8.44 9.61
CA GLY A 131 -17.19 -7.63 10.23
C GLY A 131 -16.82 -6.18 10.55
N GLU A 132 -15.60 -5.76 10.25
CA GLU A 132 -15.21 -4.37 10.35
C GLU A 132 -15.31 -3.69 8.99
N PRO A 133 -15.89 -2.46 8.91
CA PRO A 133 -15.90 -1.70 7.66
C PRO A 133 -14.48 -1.46 7.16
N TYR A 134 -14.30 -1.49 5.85
CA TYR A 134 -13.05 -1.01 5.26
C TYR A 134 -12.92 0.49 5.54
N VAL A 135 -11.95 0.83 6.34
CA VAL A 135 -11.53 2.22 6.53
C VAL A 135 -10.11 2.32 6.04
N GLU A 136 -9.91 2.93 4.90
CA GLU A 136 -8.57 3.21 4.43
C GLU A 136 -7.90 4.18 5.41
N SER A 137 -6.75 3.76 5.97
CA SER A 137 -5.99 4.64 6.85
C SER A 137 -5.57 5.89 6.09
N ALA A 138 -5.91 7.06 6.59
CA ALA A 138 -5.46 8.35 6.04
C ALA A 138 -3.94 8.51 6.10
N PHE A 139 -3.27 7.75 6.97
CA PHE A 139 -1.82 7.79 7.13
C PHE A 139 -1.09 7.31 5.88
N ARG A 140 -0.14 8.12 5.43
CA ARG A 140 0.82 7.78 4.37
C ARG A 140 2.22 8.20 4.76
N ALA A 141 3.20 7.35 4.47
CA ALA A 141 4.59 7.78 4.35
C ALA A 141 4.86 8.10 2.89
N ILE A 142 5.25 9.32 2.62
CA ILE A 142 5.49 9.86 1.27
C ILE A 142 6.99 9.85 1.01
N LEU A 143 7.38 9.27 -0.12
CA LEU A 143 8.75 9.20 -0.59
C LEU A 143 8.88 9.98 -1.90
N PHE A 144 9.89 10.85 -1.99
CA PHE A 144 10.33 11.46 -3.23
C PHE A 144 11.73 11.00 -3.56
N THR A 145 11.96 10.69 -4.84
CA THR A 145 13.29 10.55 -5.42
C THR A 145 13.56 11.69 -6.38
N ASP A 146 14.82 12.04 -6.61
CA ASP A 146 15.24 13.06 -7.55
C ASP A 146 16.67 12.77 -8.05
N ILE A 147 16.87 12.81 -9.38
CA ILE A 147 18.20 12.63 -9.99
C ILE A 147 19.00 13.91 -9.85
N VAL A 148 20.13 13.83 -9.19
CA VAL A 148 21.00 14.96 -8.94
C VAL A 148 21.54 15.54 -10.25
N GLU A 149 21.37 16.85 -10.44
CA GLU A 149 21.83 17.59 -11.63
C GLU A 149 21.32 16.98 -12.97
N SER A 150 20.09 16.49 -13.01
CA SER A 150 19.48 15.85 -14.19
C SER A 150 19.59 16.69 -15.47
N THR A 151 19.38 17.99 -15.38
CA THR A 151 19.56 18.93 -16.51
C THR A 151 21.00 18.95 -17.03
N ARG A 152 21.99 18.95 -16.14
CA ARG A 152 23.40 18.91 -16.51
C ARG A 152 23.78 17.56 -17.15
N LEU A 153 23.27 16.47 -16.61
CA LEU A 153 23.44 15.12 -17.19
C LEU A 153 22.87 15.08 -18.61
N THR A 154 21.70 15.65 -18.84
CA THR A 154 21.10 15.72 -20.18
C THR A 154 21.96 16.53 -21.15
N GLN A 155 22.52 17.66 -20.72
CA GLN A 155 23.42 18.47 -21.55
C GLN A 155 24.73 17.75 -21.88
N GLN A 156 25.26 16.96 -20.97
CA GLN A 156 26.52 16.24 -21.15
C GLN A 156 26.37 14.97 -22.00
N LEU A 157 25.31 14.20 -21.80
CA LEU A 157 25.11 12.88 -22.38
C LEU A 157 24.23 12.92 -23.65
N GLY A 158 23.47 14.00 -23.83
CA GLY A 158 22.42 14.12 -24.84
C GLY A 158 21.12 13.39 -24.45
N ASP A 159 20.03 13.77 -25.10
CA ASP A 159 18.66 13.37 -24.73
C ASP A 159 18.49 11.85 -24.67
N ARG A 160 19.05 11.11 -25.63
CA ARG A 160 18.86 9.65 -25.69
C ARG A 160 19.48 8.93 -24.50
N ALA A 161 20.72 9.28 -24.12
CA ALA A 161 21.40 8.66 -22.99
C ALA A 161 20.81 9.13 -21.66
N ALA A 162 20.42 10.39 -21.52
CA ALA A 162 19.73 10.89 -20.35
C ALA A 162 18.38 10.19 -20.14
N MET A 163 17.61 9.96 -21.21
CA MET A 163 16.35 9.20 -21.14
C MET A 163 16.58 7.72 -20.77
N GLN A 164 17.72 7.14 -21.14
CA GLN A 164 18.05 5.78 -20.70
C GLN A 164 18.32 5.75 -19.19
N LEU A 165 19.10 6.68 -18.64
CA LEU A 165 19.35 6.79 -17.20
C LEU A 165 18.04 7.00 -16.41
N LEU A 166 17.15 7.82 -16.93
CA LEU A 166 15.84 8.02 -16.30
C LEU A 166 15.02 6.73 -16.26
N ARG A 167 15.00 5.95 -17.33
CA ARG A 167 14.31 4.65 -17.35
C ARG A 167 14.94 3.64 -16.39
N GLU A 168 16.27 3.64 -16.25
CA GLU A 168 16.97 2.80 -15.29
C GLU A 168 16.61 3.19 -13.85
N HIS A 169 16.62 4.50 -13.53
CA HIS A 169 16.13 5.04 -12.26
C HIS A 169 14.71 4.58 -11.97
N ASP A 170 13.78 4.81 -12.89
CA ASP A 170 12.37 4.46 -12.73
C ASP A 170 12.18 2.96 -12.50
N SER A 171 12.92 2.13 -13.21
CA SER A 171 12.87 0.66 -13.04
C SER A 171 13.35 0.24 -11.65
N MET A 172 14.44 0.84 -11.15
CA MET A 172 14.96 0.55 -9.80
C MET A 172 13.96 0.99 -8.72
N VAL A 173 13.39 2.18 -8.87
CA VAL A 173 12.38 2.70 -7.94
C VAL A 173 11.17 1.78 -7.91
N ARG A 174 10.57 1.45 -9.07
CA ARG A 174 9.38 0.58 -9.16
C ARG A 174 9.63 -0.82 -8.61
N ALA A 175 10.83 -1.39 -8.82
CA ALA A 175 11.21 -2.66 -8.22
C ALA A 175 11.24 -2.59 -6.68
N ALA A 176 11.79 -1.50 -6.12
CA ALA A 176 11.79 -1.27 -4.68
C ALA A 176 10.35 -1.04 -4.15
N LEU A 177 9.51 -0.27 -4.85
CA LEU A 177 8.11 -0.08 -4.47
C LEU A 177 7.37 -1.41 -4.39
N THR A 178 7.49 -2.25 -5.42
CA THR A 178 6.86 -3.59 -5.45
C THR A 178 7.32 -4.45 -4.27
N ARG A 179 8.63 -4.45 -3.97
CA ARG A 179 9.20 -5.25 -2.88
C ARG A 179 8.72 -4.81 -1.50
N PHE A 180 8.56 -3.50 -1.28
CA PHE A 180 8.22 -2.92 0.02
C PHE A 180 6.76 -2.48 0.15
N GLY A 181 5.91 -2.81 -0.83
CA GLY A 181 4.47 -2.52 -0.79
C GLY A 181 4.15 -1.04 -0.88
N GLY A 182 4.92 -0.29 -1.66
CA GLY A 182 4.66 1.09 -2.02
C GLY A 182 3.91 1.21 -3.34
N SER A 183 3.23 2.33 -3.53
CA SER A 183 2.53 2.68 -4.77
C SER A 183 3.14 3.96 -5.35
N GLU A 184 3.43 3.95 -6.65
CA GLU A 184 3.78 5.17 -7.38
C GLU A 184 2.55 6.07 -7.45
N VAL A 185 2.67 7.32 -6.99
CA VAL A 185 1.62 8.32 -7.09
C VAL A 185 1.74 9.08 -8.40
N LYS A 186 2.95 9.58 -8.68
CA LYS A 186 3.23 10.28 -9.93
C LYS A 186 4.72 10.37 -10.22
N HIS A 187 5.02 10.58 -11.51
CA HIS A 187 6.34 10.96 -11.99
C HIS A 187 6.53 12.48 -11.89
N THR A 188 7.65 12.93 -11.41
CA THR A 188 7.94 14.36 -11.17
C THR A 188 8.91 14.98 -12.18
N GLY A 189 9.11 14.29 -13.30
CA GLY A 189 10.05 14.71 -14.36
C GLY A 189 11.36 13.95 -14.29
N ASP A 190 12.16 14.15 -13.27
CA ASP A 190 13.44 13.47 -13.01
C ASP A 190 13.42 12.61 -11.74
N GLY A 191 12.24 12.35 -11.19
CA GLY A 191 12.03 11.54 -10.01
C GLY A 191 10.63 10.96 -9.91
N ILE A 192 10.37 10.25 -8.85
CA ILE A 192 9.09 9.60 -8.55
C ILE A 192 8.60 10.04 -7.16
N MET A 193 7.32 10.36 -7.07
CA MET A 193 6.58 10.45 -5.83
C MET A 193 5.90 9.11 -5.57
N ALA A 194 6.12 8.53 -4.41
CA ALA A 194 5.49 7.28 -3.99
C ALA A 194 4.89 7.38 -2.59
N ALA A 195 3.90 6.54 -2.31
CA ALA A 195 3.21 6.46 -1.03
C ALA A 195 3.26 5.04 -0.45
N PHE A 196 3.31 4.97 0.88
CA PHE A 196 3.32 3.72 1.64
C PHE A 196 2.39 3.84 2.84
N THR A 197 1.80 2.73 3.25
CA THR A 197 1.02 2.64 4.49
C THR A 197 1.89 2.41 5.73
N SER A 198 3.23 2.31 5.56
CA SER A 198 4.20 2.08 6.64
C SER A 198 5.47 2.91 6.43
N ALA A 199 5.86 3.70 7.43
CA ALA A 199 7.09 4.47 7.41
C ALA A 199 8.34 3.59 7.27
N SER A 200 8.39 2.45 7.97
CA SER A 200 9.54 1.54 7.88
C SER A 200 9.66 0.86 6.51
N GLN A 201 8.56 0.62 5.83
CA GLN A 201 8.58 0.12 4.44
C GLN A 201 9.08 1.20 3.47
N ALA A 202 8.67 2.46 3.64
CA ALA A 202 9.15 3.57 2.85
C ALA A 202 10.68 3.75 2.98
N VAL A 203 11.19 3.72 4.22
CA VAL A 203 12.64 3.80 4.48
C VAL A 203 13.37 2.57 3.90
N GLY A 204 12.81 1.37 4.06
CA GLY A 204 13.37 0.14 3.47
C GLY A 204 13.46 0.21 1.94
N ALA A 205 12.44 0.76 1.27
CA ALA A 205 12.46 1.00 -0.17
C ALA A 205 13.54 2.00 -0.56
N ALA A 206 13.67 3.13 0.18
CA ALA A 206 14.69 4.12 -0.03
C ALA A 206 16.12 3.54 0.07
N MET A 207 16.37 2.73 1.11
CA MET A 207 17.65 2.03 1.29
C MET A 207 17.93 1.05 0.12
N GLN A 208 16.92 0.31 -0.33
CA GLN A 208 17.06 -0.60 -1.47
C GLN A 208 17.39 0.16 -2.75
N ILE A 209 16.76 1.31 -3.00
CA ILE A 209 17.05 2.16 -4.18
C ILE A 209 18.51 2.58 -4.17
N GLN A 210 19.03 3.09 -3.05
CA GLN A 210 20.42 3.54 -2.97
C GLN A 210 21.42 2.39 -3.14
N ARG A 211 21.17 1.23 -2.56
CA ARG A 211 22.02 0.04 -2.74
C ARG A 211 22.07 -0.42 -4.19
N THR A 212 20.89 -0.51 -4.82
CA THR A 212 20.82 -0.91 -6.24
C THR A 212 21.51 0.11 -7.15
N LEU A 213 21.37 1.41 -6.84
CA LEU A 213 22.06 2.47 -7.56
C LEU A 213 23.58 2.39 -7.39
N GLN A 214 24.06 2.13 -6.17
CA GLN A 214 25.48 1.93 -5.90
C GLN A 214 26.04 0.76 -6.70
N GLU A 215 25.41 -0.42 -6.64
CA GLU A 215 25.79 -1.61 -7.40
C GLU A 215 25.86 -1.31 -8.91
N ARG A 216 24.86 -0.62 -9.43
CA ARG A 216 24.82 -0.18 -10.84
C ARG A 216 25.97 0.76 -11.17
N ASN A 217 26.24 1.77 -10.33
CA ASN A 217 27.29 2.76 -10.53
C ASN A 217 28.72 2.16 -10.43
N GLU A 218 28.88 1.04 -9.73
CA GLU A 218 30.13 0.28 -9.69
C GLU A 218 30.34 -0.54 -10.99
N ALA A 219 29.27 -1.01 -11.62
CA ALA A 219 29.30 -1.81 -12.84
C ALA A 219 29.39 -0.97 -14.12
N GLU A 220 28.85 0.26 -14.12
CA GLU A 220 28.70 1.09 -15.31
C GLU A 220 29.65 2.29 -15.32
N GLN A 221 30.02 2.72 -16.55
CA GLN A 221 30.87 3.91 -16.71
C GLN A 221 30.14 5.22 -16.50
N SER A 222 28.85 5.28 -16.89
CA SER A 222 28.00 6.45 -16.69
C SER A 222 27.34 6.40 -15.32
N ARG A 223 27.81 7.20 -14.38
CA ARG A 223 27.28 7.29 -13.02
C ARG A 223 26.26 8.40 -12.93
N PHE A 224 25.23 8.17 -12.12
CA PHE A 224 24.32 9.21 -11.68
C PHE A 224 23.98 9.02 -10.19
N HIS A 225 23.50 10.05 -9.55
CA HIS A 225 23.21 10.08 -8.13
C HIS A 225 21.74 10.39 -7.92
N VAL A 226 21.16 9.84 -6.85
CA VAL A 226 19.77 10.07 -6.46
C VAL A 226 19.75 10.55 -5.03
N ARG A 227 18.91 11.53 -4.76
CA ARG A 227 18.57 11.96 -3.41
C ARG A 227 17.14 11.56 -3.09
N ILE A 228 16.89 11.22 -1.84
CA ILE A 228 15.59 10.70 -1.40
C ILE A 228 15.14 11.44 -0.15
N GLY A 229 13.87 11.87 -0.16
CA GLY A 229 13.21 12.47 0.99
C GLY A 229 11.98 11.69 1.41
N VAL A 230 11.81 11.44 2.73
CA VAL A 230 10.66 10.72 3.26
C VAL A 230 10.02 11.51 4.41
N ALA A 231 8.71 11.74 4.32
CA ALA A 231 7.92 12.30 5.41
C ALA A 231 6.63 11.48 5.61
N ALA A 232 5.98 11.63 6.75
CA ALA A 232 4.77 10.90 7.07
C ALA A 232 3.70 11.82 7.64
N GLY A 233 2.43 11.52 7.34
CA GLY A 233 1.27 12.25 7.82
C GLY A 233 0.00 11.76 7.15
N GLU A 234 -1.02 12.60 7.18
CA GLU A 234 -2.33 12.33 6.58
C GLU A 234 -2.55 13.30 5.40
N PRO A 235 -2.12 12.93 4.18
CA PRO A 235 -2.36 13.76 3.00
C PRO A 235 -3.83 13.73 2.60
N VAL A 236 -4.25 14.75 1.86
CA VAL A 236 -5.55 14.77 1.19
C VAL A 236 -5.38 14.09 -0.18
N THR A 237 -6.27 13.16 -0.49
CA THR A 237 -6.33 12.52 -1.81
C THR A 237 -7.29 13.31 -2.71
N GLU A 238 -6.88 13.67 -3.91
CA GLU A 238 -7.71 14.31 -4.92
C GLU A 238 -7.28 13.85 -6.32
N GLN A 239 -8.18 13.25 -7.09
CA GLN A 239 -7.95 12.77 -8.47
C GLN A 239 -6.69 11.90 -8.62
N ASP A 240 -6.55 10.88 -7.79
CA ASP A 240 -5.40 9.95 -7.76
C ASP A 240 -4.05 10.61 -7.38
N ASP A 241 -4.05 11.86 -6.89
CA ASP A 241 -2.87 12.56 -6.38
C ASP A 241 -3.00 12.83 -4.88
N LEU A 242 -1.87 13.09 -4.23
CA LEU A 242 -1.79 13.37 -2.80
C LEU A 242 -1.30 14.80 -2.56
N PHE A 243 -1.95 15.50 -1.62
CA PHE A 243 -1.67 16.90 -1.27
C PHE A 243 -1.51 17.08 0.24
N GLY A 244 -0.91 18.16 0.65
CA GLY A 244 -0.82 18.58 2.04
C GLY A 244 0.59 18.64 2.60
N ALA A 245 0.69 18.89 3.92
CA ALA A 245 1.95 19.18 4.59
C ALA A 245 2.98 18.04 4.49
N ALA A 246 2.55 16.79 4.62
CA ALA A 246 3.45 15.64 4.52
C ALA A 246 4.08 15.51 3.12
N VAL A 247 3.30 15.77 2.06
CA VAL A 247 3.80 15.76 0.67
C VAL A 247 4.82 16.87 0.46
N GLN A 248 4.50 18.09 0.90
CA GLN A 248 5.41 19.22 0.80
C GLN A 248 6.69 18.98 1.60
N GLN A 249 6.58 18.44 2.81
CA GLN A 249 7.72 18.11 3.65
C GLN A 249 8.64 17.09 2.99
N ALA A 250 8.10 15.98 2.46
CA ALA A 250 8.89 14.96 1.77
C ALA A 250 9.63 15.53 0.55
N ALA A 251 8.95 16.33 -0.29
CA ALA A 251 9.55 16.98 -1.44
C ALA A 251 10.69 17.93 -1.04
N ARG A 252 10.53 18.69 0.07
CA ARG A 252 11.57 19.60 0.57
C ARG A 252 12.77 18.86 1.16
N LEU A 253 12.53 17.80 1.92
CA LEU A 253 13.60 16.94 2.43
C LEU A 253 14.41 16.33 1.27
N CYS A 254 13.76 15.86 0.23
CA CYS A 254 14.42 15.38 -0.98
C CYS A 254 15.27 16.48 -1.62
N ALA A 255 14.72 17.68 -1.82
CA ALA A 255 15.43 18.80 -2.43
C ALA A 255 16.67 19.26 -1.63
N CYS A 256 16.66 19.08 -0.31
CA CYS A 256 17.77 19.46 0.57
C CYS A 256 18.79 18.34 0.80
N ALA A 257 18.44 17.11 0.45
CA ALA A 257 19.34 15.96 0.62
C ALA A 257 20.58 16.08 -0.27
N GLN A 258 21.72 15.65 0.25
CA GLN A 258 22.94 15.52 -0.55
C GLN A 258 22.81 14.35 -1.53
N PRO A 259 23.65 14.30 -2.58
CA PRO A 259 23.69 13.13 -3.45
C PRO A 259 23.86 11.83 -2.66
N ASP A 260 23.12 10.80 -3.05
CA ASP A 260 23.12 9.46 -2.44
C ASP A 260 22.63 9.41 -0.98
N CYS A 261 22.08 10.52 -0.45
CA CYS A 261 21.52 10.56 0.89
C CYS A 261 20.03 10.28 0.89
N ILE A 262 19.58 9.67 1.99
CA ILE A 262 18.18 9.48 2.35
C ILE A 262 17.90 10.34 3.58
N VAL A 263 17.02 11.32 3.43
CA VAL A 263 16.65 12.24 4.51
C VAL A 263 15.20 12.00 4.90
N VAL A 264 14.95 11.89 6.20
CA VAL A 264 13.62 11.61 6.73
C VAL A 264 13.19 12.66 7.76
N SER A 265 11.88 12.90 7.87
CA SER A 265 11.34 13.74 8.93
C SER A 265 11.47 13.08 10.31
N SER A 266 11.43 13.89 11.39
CA SER A 266 11.42 13.38 12.77
C SER A 266 10.28 12.38 13.01
N GLY A 267 9.10 12.61 12.44
CA GLY A 267 7.98 11.67 12.52
C GLY A 267 8.29 10.29 11.91
N VAL A 268 8.96 10.26 10.75
CA VAL A 268 9.41 8.99 10.14
C VAL A 268 10.47 8.30 11.01
N HIS A 269 11.45 9.06 11.50
CA HIS A 269 12.47 8.54 12.43
C HIS A 269 11.80 7.88 13.65
N ASP A 270 10.85 8.54 14.30
CA ASP A 270 10.17 8.03 15.49
C ASP A 270 9.35 6.76 15.20
N LEU A 271 8.68 6.71 14.07
CA LEU A 271 7.93 5.51 13.61
C LEU A 271 8.84 4.33 13.26
N CYS A 272 10.12 4.58 12.95
CA CYS A 272 11.10 3.55 12.61
C CYS A 272 11.91 3.07 13.83
N ARG A 273 11.71 3.64 15.01
CA ARG A 273 12.41 3.19 16.24
C ARG A 273 12.18 1.70 16.48
N GLY A 274 13.26 0.98 16.78
CA GLY A 274 13.20 -0.47 17.05
C GLY A 274 13.03 -1.35 15.81
N LYS A 275 13.13 -0.79 14.60
CA LYS A 275 13.03 -1.53 13.34
C LYS A 275 14.38 -1.95 12.73
N GLY A 276 15.49 -1.79 13.48
CA GLY A 276 16.83 -2.15 13.03
C GLY A 276 17.45 -1.17 12.03
N MET A 277 16.86 -0.01 11.83
CA MET A 277 17.39 1.06 10.98
C MET A 277 18.23 2.03 11.82
N ARG A 278 19.32 2.54 11.23
CA ARG A 278 20.21 3.51 11.88
C ARG A 278 20.00 4.88 11.26
N PHE A 279 19.99 5.90 12.12
CA PHE A 279 19.76 7.28 11.76
C PHE A 279 20.77 8.17 12.44
N SER A 280 21.26 9.20 11.75
CA SER A 280 22.02 10.31 12.31
C SER A 280 21.17 11.57 12.32
N ASN A 281 21.22 12.32 13.42
CA ASN A 281 20.53 13.61 13.50
C ASN A 281 21.25 14.60 12.57
N ALA A 282 20.54 15.14 11.60
CA ALA A 282 21.06 16.12 10.65
C ALA A 282 20.68 17.59 10.99
N GLY A 283 20.01 17.79 12.14
CA GLY A 283 19.63 19.10 12.65
C GLY A 283 18.24 19.54 12.19
N ASP A 284 18.04 20.86 12.24
CA ASP A 284 16.79 21.48 11.82
C ASP A 284 16.99 22.24 10.51
N ILE A 285 16.02 22.14 9.61
CA ILE A 285 16.05 22.83 8.34
C ILE A 285 14.87 23.80 8.23
N ALA A 286 15.17 25.06 7.92
CA ALA A 286 14.14 26.04 7.60
C ALA A 286 13.59 25.75 6.19
N VAL A 287 12.32 25.42 6.12
CA VAL A 287 11.66 25.03 4.86
C VAL A 287 10.64 26.10 4.50
N LYS A 288 10.74 26.66 3.29
CA LYS A 288 9.80 27.66 2.80
C LYS A 288 8.37 27.12 2.81
N GLY A 289 7.48 27.83 3.53
CA GLY A 289 6.06 27.45 3.67
C GLY A 289 5.73 26.70 4.97
N PHE A 290 6.72 26.51 5.85
CA PHE A 290 6.54 26.05 7.22
C PHE A 290 6.97 27.16 8.17
N ASP A 291 6.16 27.39 9.23
CA ASP A 291 6.42 28.45 10.21
C ASP A 291 7.59 28.09 11.14
N GLU A 292 7.82 26.79 11.37
CA GLU A 292 8.88 26.28 12.23
C GLU A 292 9.90 25.45 11.43
N PRO A 293 11.18 25.44 11.84
CA PRO A 293 12.17 24.55 11.27
C PRO A 293 11.78 23.08 11.44
N ILE A 294 12.09 22.25 10.46
CA ILE A 294 11.77 20.83 10.47
C ILE A 294 12.99 20.05 10.90
N GLY A 295 12.87 19.33 12.01
CA GLY A 295 13.88 18.37 12.44
C GLY A 295 13.97 17.21 11.44
N HIS A 296 15.18 16.87 11.03
CA HIS A 296 15.40 15.82 10.05
C HIS A 296 16.58 14.91 10.42
N PHE A 297 16.54 13.70 9.86
CA PHE A 297 17.52 12.65 10.10
C PHE A 297 17.99 12.07 8.77
N GLU A 298 19.25 11.71 8.71
CA GLU A 298 19.82 10.97 7.61
C GLU A 298 19.83 9.47 7.93
N VAL A 299 19.47 8.63 6.97
CA VAL A 299 19.44 7.17 7.10
C VAL A 299 20.79 6.60 6.70
N ASP A 300 21.38 5.81 7.58
CA ASP A 300 22.54 5.00 7.26
C ASP A 300 22.08 3.75 6.49
N TRP A 301 22.37 3.71 5.20
CA TRP A 301 21.93 2.66 4.29
C TRP A 301 23.07 1.78 3.77
N SER A 302 24.30 2.07 4.17
CA SER A 302 25.53 1.49 3.58
C SER A 302 25.91 0.08 4.09
N ASP A 303 25.14 -0.51 5.02
CA ASP A 303 25.38 -1.88 5.53
C ASP A 303 24.43 -2.93 4.96
#